data_4512ef15a331ddade75a4a3d0627929e
#
_entry.id   4512ef15a331ddade75a4a3d0627929e
#
_cell.length_a   1.000
_cell.length_b   1.000
_cell.length_c   1.000
_cell.angle_alpha   90.00
_cell.angle_beta   90.00
_cell.angle_gamma   90.00
#
_symmetry.space_group_name_H-M   'P 1'
#
loop_
_entity.id
_entity.type
_entity.pdbx_description
1 polymer ?
#
loop_
_entity_poly.entity_id
_entity_poly.type
_entity_poly.pdbx_seq_one_letter_code
_entity_poly.pdbx_strand_id
1 'polypeptide(L)'
;MKILTQLNTSNESILLVDETSSNHSISKNLINKLNLTLNSNPFKVILINPNLNISDIEKSLSLEDQSFIDKLSIINKPFELNDLFNLGRDEVLNIIDRLFILNNNEIILPIETIYNTCIKNRIPINTFNSSKYSSFTLLSTYNNDNLQIGITTNLQGCKLSSRLKREIIKSIPPNINQIIENVSNLRKNINLNDNLNKKEKLKWLSQIIDYYPLKELGELKIDQLNDQINYTDIDDNASTVSSSSSSSVASSTNKRGSISLIGSGPGSISNLTIGALNAIHEADLILADKLVPQEILDLIPKNVKVFIARKFPGNTDNAQEELLKIGLDAINEGLKVVRLKQGDPYIFGRGGEEYLFFKQHNIKCNVLCGLSSAFVATANAGIPTTHRGVADQVMICTGVGRKGKIPDNLPIYEPKRTTIFLMSIKRIVDILPILIDEKQWPKELPVAIVERASCGDERVIRTRLSDLVDVCNKIESRPPGLIVTGWACDVYSKLNDDEQFRIIETGQLDDTNTNVELEKIVTLVK
;
A
#
# COMPACT_ATOMS: atom_id res chain seq x y z
N MET A 1 7.69 -30.34 -4.23
CA MET A 1 6.94 -29.29 -3.49
C MET A 1 6.67 -29.81 -2.09
N LYS A 2 6.98 -29.05 -1.03
CA LYS A 2 6.66 -29.41 0.36
C LYS A 2 5.30 -28.84 0.71
N ILE A 3 4.46 -29.62 1.42
CA ILE A 3 3.11 -29.17 1.82
C ILE A 3 3.22 -28.50 3.18
N LEU A 4 2.65 -27.29 3.31
CA LEU A 4 2.49 -26.62 4.59
C LEU A 4 1.16 -27.09 5.21
N THR A 5 1.21 -27.62 6.42
CA THR A 5 0.03 -28.12 7.12
C THR A 5 -0.01 -27.58 8.54
N GLN A 6 -1.21 -27.30 9.03
CA GLN A 6 -1.47 -27.11 10.45
C GLN A 6 -1.71 -28.48 11.08
N LEU A 7 -1.04 -28.74 12.20
CA LEU A 7 -1.18 -29.98 12.95
C LEU A 7 -1.94 -29.73 14.25
N ASN A 8 -2.94 -30.55 14.52
CA ASN A 8 -3.59 -30.60 15.83
C ASN A 8 -2.84 -31.63 16.69
N THR A 9 -2.15 -31.16 17.71
CA THR A 9 -1.32 -31.99 18.59
C THR A 9 -2.01 -32.39 19.89
N SER A 10 -3.29 -32.03 20.09
CA SER A 10 -4.02 -32.24 21.35
C SER A 10 -4.05 -33.72 21.85
N ASN A 11 -3.93 -34.65 20.92
CA ASN A 11 -3.90 -36.10 21.24
C ASN A 11 -2.52 -36.72 20.98
N GLU A 12 -1.44 -35.95 20.84
CA GLU A 12 -0.11 -36.49 20.56
C GLU A 12 0.72 -36.69 21.84
N SER A 13 1.44 -37.81 21.91
CA SER A 13 2.56 -38.03 22.82
C SER A 13 3.85 -37.68 22.12
N ILE A 14 4.48 -36.56 22.54
CA ILE A 14 5.65 -35.99 21.88
C ILE A 14 6.90 -36.32 22.68
N LEU A 15 7.89 -36.95 22.05
CA LEU A 15 9.18 -37.27 22.65
C LEU A 15 10.24 -36.25 22.21
N LEU A 16 10.91 -35.65 23.20
CA LEU A 16 12.10 -34.82 23.02
C LEU A 16 13.32 -35.55 23.57
N VAL A 17 14.41 -35.58 22.82
CA VAL A 17 15.68 -36.20 23.24
C VAL A 17 16.76 -35.12 23.22
N ASP A 18 17.36 -34.87 24.38
CA ASP A 18 18.46 -33.94 24.59
C ASP A 18 19.51 -34.55 25.53
N GLU A 19 20.51 -35.22 24.99
CA GLU A 19 21.58 -35.88 25.75
C GLU A 19 22.79 -34.98 26.02
N THR A 20 22.55 -33.65 26.22
CA THR A 20 23.66 -32.73 26.50
C THR A 20 24.40 -33.07 27.78
N SER A 21 25.71 -33.26 27.66
CA SER A 21 26.63 -33.63 28.76
C SER A 21 27.08 -32.44 29.62
N SER A 22 26.72 -31.20 29.26
CA SER A 22 27.21 -30.00 29.93
C SER A 22 26.52 -29.71 31.25
N ASN A 23 27.28 -29.68 32.32
CA ASN A 23 26.87 -29.29 33.66
C ASN A 23 26.17 -27.91 33.69
N HIS A 24 24.90 -27.87 34.13
CA HIS A 24 24.18 -26.73 34.70
C HIS A 24 23.64 -25.60 33.79
N SER A 25 23.71 -25.63 32.47
CA SER A 25 22.97 -24.63 31.66
C SER A 25 21.99 -25.30 30.72
N ILE A 26 20.71 -25.11 31.00
CA ILE A 26 19.62 -25.56 30.11
C ILE A 26 19.78 -24.84 28.76
N SER A 27 19.85 -25.59 27.66
CA SER A 27 20.03 -24.99 26.35
C SER A 27 18.81 -24.16 25.96
N LYS A 28 19.04 -22.97 25.40
CA LYS A 28 17.97 -22.09 24.90
C LYS A 28 17.10 -22.79 23.83
N ASN A 29 17.69 -23.75 23.11
CA ASN A 29 16.99 -24.57 22.13
C ASN A 29 15.97 -25.50 22.80
N LEU A 30 16.37 -26.13 23.88
CA LEU A 30 15.48 -27.01 24.68
C LEU A 30 14.29 -26.21 25.23
N ILE A 31 14.52 -25.08 25.88
CA ILE A 31 13.46 -24.24 26.42
C ILE A 31 12.49 -23.79 25.33
N ASN A 32 12.99 -23.29 24.19
CA ASN A 32 12.15 -22.89 23.07
C ASN A 32 11.32 -24.04 22.51
N LYS A 33 11.88 -25.24 22.48
CA LYS A 33 11.18 -26.42 21.99
C LYS A 33 10.12 -26.91 22.97
N LEU A 34 10.42 -26.91 24.27
CA LEU A 34 9.45 -27.24 25.32
C LEU A 34 8.28 -26.24 25.33
N ASN A 35 8.57 -24.95 25.31
CA ASN A 35 7.51 -23.92 25.19
C ASN A 35 6.62 -24.16 23.97
N LEU A 36 7.21 -24.42 22.81
CA LEU A 36 6.46 -24.67 21.58
C LEU A 36 5.57 -25.92 21.70
N THR A 37 6.10 -27.01 22.22
CA THR A 37 5.36 -28.29 22.32
C THR A 37 4.30 -28.27 23.43
N LEU A 38 4.60 -27.70 24.58
CA LEU A 38 3.63 -27.60 25.69
C LEU A 38 2.48 -26.61 25.36
N ASN A 39 2.79 -25.43 24.78
CA ASN A 39 1.76 -24.48 24.38
C ASN A 39 0.88 -24.98 23.22
N SER A 40 1.29 -26.02 22.50
CA SER A 40 0.41 -26.70 21.53
C SER A 40 -0.61 -27.64 22.18
N ASN A 41 -0.65 -27.68 23.51
CA ASN A 41 -1.57 -28.46 24.33
C ASN A 41 -1.65 -29.97 23.97
N PRO A 42 -0.52 -30.70 23.91
CA PRO A 42 -0.50 -32.12 23.55
C PRO A 42 -1.13 -32.99 24.65
N PHE A 43 -1.30 -34.30 24.37
CA PHE A 43 -1.65 -35.27 25.41
C PHE A 43 -0.54 -35.37 26.44
N LYS A 44 0.72 -35.56 26.00
CA LYS A 44 1.90 -35.66 26.86
C LYS A 44 3.16 -35.21 26.14
N VAL A 45 4.06 -34.55 26.85
CA VAL A 45 5.44 -34.27 26.43
C VAL A 45 6.40 -35.03 27.28
N ILE A 46 7.29 -35.81 26.67
CA ILE A 46 8.28 -36.63 27.37
C ILE A 46 9.66 -36.10 26.98
N LEU A 47 10.45 -35.72 27.96
CA LEU A 47 11.84 -35.31 27.76
C LEU A 47 12.76 -36.42 28.28
N ILE A 48 13.59 -37.00 27.43
CA ILE A 48 14.70 -37.83 27.81
C ILE A 48 15.96 -36.98 27.90
N ASN A 49 16.47 -36.83 29.12
CA ASN A 49 17.73 -36.15 29.41
C ASN A 49 18.35 -36.76 30.68
N PRO A 50 19.59 -37.29 30.63
CA PRO A 50 20.21 -37.95 31.77
C PRO A 50 20.55 -37.01 32.94
N ASN A 51 20.60 -35.68 32.71
CA ASN A 51 21.21 -34.74 33.66
C ASN A 51 20.26 -33.63 34.15
N LEU A 52 18.97 -33.60 33.76
CA LEU A 52 18.05 -32.52 34.09
C LEU A 52 16.94 -32.95 35.05
N ASN A 53 16.57 -32.02 35.94
CA ASN A 53 15.42 -32.16 36.84
C ASN A 53 14.29 -31.18 36.43
N ILE A 54 13.07 -31.53 36.80
CA ILE A 54 11.86 -30.75 36.50
C ILE A 54 11.96 -29.31 37.05
N SER A 55 12.43 -29.18 38.31
CA SER A 55 12.57 -27.89 39.01
C SER A 55 13.50 -26.88 38.32
N ASP A 56 14.44 -27.38 37.50
CA ASP A 56 15.40 -26.55 36.78
C ASP A 56 14.77 -25.95 35.52
N ILE A 57 13.80 -26.62 34.94
CA ILE A 57 13.12 -26.26 33.70
C ILE A 57 11.93 -25.36 33.97
N GLU A 58 11.12 -25.61 34.99
CA GLU A 58 9.89 -24.90 35.32
C GLU A 58 10.05 -23.38 35.37
N LYS A 59 11.15 -22.90 35.98
CA LYS A 59 11.45 -21.45 36.12
C LYS A 59 11.79 -20.78 34.79
N SER A 60 12.12 -21.57 33.78
CA SER A 60 12.57 -21.07 32.47
C SER A 60 11.50 -21.16 31.38
N LEU A 61 10.38 -21.82 31.67
CA LEU A 61 9.27 -21.97 30.71
C LEU A 61 8.36 -20.75 30.70
N SER A 62 7.88 -20.39 29.49
CA SER A 62 6.88 -19.38 29.24
C SER A 62 5.64 -20.05 28.65
N LEU A 63 4.76 -20.55 29.53
CA LEU A 63 3.55 -21.27 29.16
C LEU A 63 2.35 -20.30 29.13
N GLU A 64 1.45 -20.50 28.17
CA GLU A 64 0.17 -19.79 28.09
C GLU A 64 -0.76 -20.18 29.23
N ASP A 65 -0.70 -21.46 29.62
CA ASP A 65 -1.40 -22.01 30.78
C ASP A 65 -0.42 -22.84 31.64
N GLN A 66 -0.29 -22.49 32.92
CA GLN A 66 0.61 -23.17 33.85
C GLN A 66 0.23 -24.66 34.07
N SER A 67 -1.04 -25.04 33.86
CA SER A 67 -1.47 -26.42 33.92
C SER A 67 -0.82 -27.32 32.87
N PHE A 68 -0.25 -26.74 31.80
CA PHE A 68 0.45 -27.51 30.77
C PHE A 68 1.73 -28.19 31.27
N ILE A 69 2.29 -27.72 32.41
CA ILE A 69 3.46 -28.34 33.02
C ILE A 69 3.19 -29.76 33.50
N ASP A 70 1.95 -30.04 33.92
CA ASP A 70 1.53 -31.35 34.36
C ASP A 70 1.62 -32.41 33.25
N LYS A 71 1.68 -31.97 32.00
CA LYS A 71 1.85 -32.84 30.83
C LYS A 71 3.31 -33.15 30.52
N LEU A 72 4.25 -32.51 31.20
CA LEU A 72 5.68 -32.77 31.03
C LEU A 72 6.15 -33.90 31.94
N SER A 73 6.80 -34.91 31.35
CA SER A 73 7.49 -35.97 32.07
C SER A 73 8.96 -35.99 31.69
N ILE A 74 9.85 -36.02 32.67
CA ILE A 74 11.30 -36.10 32.43
C ILE A 74 11.78 -37.48 32.82
N ILE A 75 12.53 -38.11 31.93
CA ILE A 75 13.12 -39.44 32.15
C ILE A 75 14.66 -39.29 32.12
N ASN A 76 15.29 -39.53 33.27
CA ASN A 76 16.72 -39.36 33.46
C ASN A 76 17.48 -40.64 33.06
N LYS A 77 17.59 -40.88 31.76
CA LYS A 77 18.37 -41.98 31.17
C LYS A 77 18.85 -41.65 29.79
N PRO A 78 19.81 -42.40 29.23
CA PRO A 78 20.12 -42.30 27.79
C PRO A 78 18.92 -42.76 26.94
N PHE A 79 18.80 -42.23 25.74
CA PHE A 79 17.76 -42.60 24.79
C PHE A 79 18.03 -43.98 24.17
N GLU A 80 17.01 -44.83 24.14
CA GLU A 80 17.01 -46.14 23.50
C GLU A 80 15.94 -46.22 22.42
N LEU A 81 16.15 -47.07 21.39
CA LEU A 81 15.15 -47.22 20.30
C LEU A 81 13.80 -47.77 20.82
N ASN A 82 13.82 -48.55 21.90
CA ASN A 82 12.59 -49.05 22.51
C ASN A 82 11.72 -47.96 23.13
N ASP A 83 12.28 -46.81 23.44
CA ASP A 83 11.53 -45.66 23.97
C ASP A 83 10.49 -45.14 22.98
N LEU A 84 10.72 -45.35 21.67
CA LEU A 84 9.77 -45.02 20.62
C LEU A 84 8.46 -45.80 20.68
N PHE A 85 8.49 -46.99 21.34
CA PHE A 85 7.41 -47.98 21.37
C PHE A 85 6.83 -48.23 22.78
N ASN A 86 7.34 -47.54 23.80
CA ASN A 86 6.94 -47.78 25.20
C ASN A 86 6.45 -46.52 25.92
N LEU A 87 6.57 -45.34 25.31
CA LEU A 87 6.29 -44.07 25.97
C LEU A 87 5.06 -43.33 25.38
N GLY A 88 4.44 -43.92 24.36
CA GLY A 88 3.25 -43.36 23.73
C GLY A 88 1.97 -43.62 24.51
N ARG A 89 0.84 -43.48 23.87
CA ARG A 89 -0.49 -43.76 24.41
C ARG A 89 -0.87 -45.24 24.23
N ASP A 90 -1.63 -45.79 25.15
CA ASP A 90 -2.10 -47.19 25.09
C ASP A 90 -2.93 -47.46 23.83
N GLU A 91 -3.76 -46.48 23.38
CA GLU A 91 -4.61 -46.61 22.21
C GLU A 91 -3.83 -46.81 20.91
N VAL A 92 -2.56 -46.41 20.89
CA VAL A 92 -1.65 -46.54 19.73
C VAL A 92 -0.49 -47.50 20.05
N LEU A 93 -0.73 -48.50 20.88
CA LEU A 93 0.26 -49.51 21.25
C LEU A 93 1.53 -48.93 21.89
N ASN A 94 1.39 -47.87 22.66
CA ASN A 94 2.49 -47.14 23.32
C ASN A 94 3.54 -46.55 22.36
N ILE A 95 3.21 -46.43 21.07
CA ILE A 95 4.07 -45.77 20.07
C ILE A 95 3.95 -44.25 20.25
N ILE A 96 5.07 -43.55 20.24
CA ILE A 96 5.06 -42.07 20.24
C ILE A 96 4.56 -41.53 18.93
N ASP A 97 3.87 -40.38 18.99
CA ASP A 97 3.31 -39.75 17.80
C ASP A 97 4.35 -38.86 17.06
N ARG A 98 5.39 -38.39 17.78
CA ARG A 98 6.40 -37.47 17.21
C ARG A 98 7.70 -37.46 18.00
N LEU A 99 8.83 -37.39 17.27
CA LEU A 99 10.16 -37.32 17.86
C LEU A 99 10.87 -36.02 17.49
N PHE A 100 11.46 -35.35 18.49
CA PHE A 100 12.41 -34.26 18.33
C PHE A 100 13.77 -34.61 18.90
N ILE A 101 14.82 -34.53 18.11
CA ILE A 101 16.21 -34.67 18.55
C ILE A 101 16.83 -33.26 18.58
N LEU A 102 17.24 -32.80 19.76
CA LEU A 102 17.67 -31.43 20.00
C LEU A 102 19.18 -31.24 19.88
N ASN A 103 19.96 -32.27 20.01
CA ASN A 103 21.41 -32.27 19.82
C ASN A 103 21.87 -33.54 19.10
N ASN A 104 22.40 -33.39 17.89
CA ASN A 104 22.81 -34.53 17.06
C ASN A 104 24.20 -35.07 17.43
N ASN A 105 25.03 -34.29 18.11
CA ASN A 105 26.44 -34.59 18.32
C ASN A 105 26.69 -35.40 19.60
N GLU A 106 25.74 -35.40 20.52
CA GLU A 106 25.89 -36.01 21.84
C GLU A 106 25.03 -37.26 22.02
N ILE A 107 24.21 -37.64 21.03
CA ILE A 107 23.42 -38.88 21.07
C ILE A 107 24.32 -40.09 20.84
N ILE A 108 24.22 -41.05 21.70
CA ILE A 108 24.99 -42.29 21.65
C ILE A 108 24.64 -43.15 20.43
N LEU A 109 23.37 -43.15 20.04
CA LEU A 109 22.87 -43.92 18.90
C LEU A 109 23.10 -43.18 17.58
N PRO A 110 23.50 -43.87 16.49
CA PRO A 110 23.63 -43.27 15.19
C PRO A 110 22.29 -42.69 14.70
N ILE A 111 22.29 -41.38 14.35
CA ILE A 111 21.08 -40.66 13.96
C ILE A 111 20.37 -41.28 12.73
N GLU A 112 21.15 -41.91 11.84
CA GLU A 112 20.62 -42.62 10.68
C GLU A 112 19.79 -43.83 11.08
N THR A 113 20.21 -44.56 12.14
CA THR A 113 19.47 -45.71 12.69
C THR A 113 18.14 -45.26 13.30
N ILE A 114 18.15 -44.14 14.05
CA ILE A 114 16.95 -43.58 14.65
C ILE A 114 15.99 -43.12 13.53
N TYR A 115 16.51 -42.39 12.54
CA TYR A 115 15.72 -41.92 11.41
C TYR A 115 15.07 -43.06 10.63
N ASN A 116 15.85 -44.13 10.29
CA ASN A 116 15.34 -45.27 9.55
C ASN A 116 14.26 -46.04 10.34
N THR A 117 14.43 -46.14 11.67
CA THR A 117 13.42 -46.75 12.54
C THR A 117 12.15 -45.92 12.59
N CYS A 118 12.26 -44.58 12.71
CA CYS A 118 11.11 -43.69 12.68
C CYS A 118 10.36 -43.77 11.35
N ILE A 119 11.06 -43.70 10.21
CA ILE A 119 10.42 -43.79 8.88
C ILE A 119 9.70 -45.11 8.67
N LYS A 120 10.32 -46.25 9.05
CA LYS A 120 9.68 -47.57 8.94
C LYS A 120 8.37 -47.67 9.74
N ASN A 121 8.32 -47.00 10.89
CA ASN A 121 7.16 -47.03 11.79
C ASN A 121 6.25 -45.79 11.64
N ARG A 122 6.46 -44.95 10.62
CA ARG A 122 5.69 -43.73 10.33
C ARG A 122 5.68 -42.72 11.47
N ILE A 123 6.72 -42.70 12.30
CA ILE A 123 6.90 -41.70 13.36
C ILE A 123 7.56 -40.45 12.74
N PRO A 124 6.88 -39.28 12.74
CA PRO A 124 7.48 -38.03 12.30
C PRO A 124 8.70 -37.67 13.17
N ILE A 125 9.83 -37.38 12.53
CA ILE A 125 11.07 -37.04 13.21
C ILE A 125 11.60 -35.70 12.73
N ASN A 126 12.02 -34.85 13.67
CA ASN A 126 12.74 -33.60 13.44
C ASN A 126 14.06 -33.61 14.20
N THR A 127 15.17 -33.44 13.47
CA THR A 127 16.51 -33.42 14.03
C THR A 127 17.13 -32.05 13.94
N PHE A 128 17.92 -31.67 14.93
CA PHE A 128 18.55 -30.38 14.99
C PHE A 128 19.57 -30.22 13.85
N ASN A 129 19.47 -29.10 13.10
CA ASN A 129 20.35 -28.74 11.98
C ASN A 129 20.57 -29.81 10.88
N SER A 130 19.71 -30.82 10.78
CA SER A 130 19.83 -31.86 9.76
C SER A 130 18.54 -32.08 9.00
N SER A 131 18.49 -31.55 7.76
CA SER A 131 17.38 -31.80 6.85
C SER A 131 17.36 -33.20 6.28
N LYS A 132 18.51 -33.85 6.22
CA LYS A 132 18.67 -35.23 5.70
C LYS A 132 17.95 -36.26 6.59
N TYR A 133 17.97 -36.04 7.89
CA TYR A 133 17.39 -36.95 8.89
C TYR A 133 16.13 -36.39 9.56
N SER A 134 15.42 -35.50 8.86
CA SER A 134 14.14 -34.96 9.32
C SER A 134 13.04 -35.23 8.30
N SER A 135 11.91 -35.81 8.77
CA SER A 135 10.73 -36.01 7.92
C SER A 135 9.84 -34.77 7.86
N PHE A 136 9.97 -33.83 8.79
CA PHE A 136 9.30 -32.53 8.82
C PHE A 136 10.19 -31.45 9.40
N THR A 137 9.84 -30.19 9.13
CA THR A 137 10.55 -29.02 9.66
C THR A 137 9.55 -28.03 10.25
N LEU A 138 9.94 -27.40 11.35
CA LEU A 138 9.13 -26.37 11.98
C LEU A 138 9.26 -25.05 11.20
N LEU A 139 8.14 -24.34 11.12
CA LEU A 139 8.06 -23.03 10.49
C LEU A 139 8.44 -21.93 11.49
N SER A 140 8.78 -20.75 10.99
CA SER A 140 8.81 -19.54 11.80
C SER A 140 7.36 -19.07 11.98
N THR A 141 6.75 -19.38 13.12
CA THR A 141 5.32 -19.15 13.37
C THR A 141 5.06 -17.84 14.12
N TYR A 142 3.91 -17.26 13.85
CA TYR A 142 3.27 -16.20 14.62
C TYR A 142 1.86 -16.68 14.97
N ASN A 143 1.51 -16.59 16.23
CA ASN A 143 0.18 -16.92 16.75
C ASN A 143 -0.39 -15.67 17.41
N ASN A 144 -1.63 -15.36 17.09
CA ASN A 144 -2.41 -14.32 17.74
C ASN A 144 -3.87 -14.81 17.78
N ASP A 145 -4.24 -15.53 18.82
CA ASP A 145 -5.53 -16.19 19.02
C ASP A 145 -6.05 -16.91 17.77
N ASN A 146 -6.85 -16.22 16.96
CA ASN A 146 -7.50 -16.77 15.79
C ASN A 146 -6.64 -16.73 14.51
N LEU A 147 -5.49 -16.00 14.51
CA LEU A 147 -4.60 -15.91 13.36
C LEU A 147 -3.29 -16.64 13.57
N GLN A 148 -2.97 -17.56 12.68
CA GLN A 148 -1.68 -18.25 12.64
C GLN A 148 -0.98 -18.04 11.31
N ILE A 149 0.31 -17.68 11.35
CA ILE A 149 1.15 -17.49 10.16
C ILE A 149 2.40 -18.34 10.31
N GLY A 150 2.68 -19.16 9.30
CA GLY A 150 3.89 -19.99 9.26
C GLY A 150 4.73 -19.71 8.02
N ILE A 151 6.01 -19.36 8.18
CA ILE A 151 6.93 -19.02 7.11
C ILE A 151 8.12 -19.97 7.10
N THR A 152 8.48 -20.45 5.91
CA THR A 152 9.68 -21.26 5.70
C THR A 152 10.50 -20.73 4.53
N THR A 153 11.81 -20.82 4.65
CA THR A 153 12.77 -20.60 3.57
C THR A 153 13.39 -21.91 3.10
N ASN A 154 12.71 -23.06 3.34
CA ASN A 154 13.20 -24.40 3.03
C ASN A 154 14.61 -24.69 3.60
N LEU A 155 14.87 -24.21 4.81
CA LEU A 155 16.16 -24.29 5.54
C LEU A 155 17.31 -23.46 4.93
N GLN A 156 17.06 -22.63 3.93
CA GLN A 156 18.09 -21.80 3.31
C GLN A 156 18.38 -20.48 4.07
N GLY A 157 17.68 -20.22 5.19
CA GLY A 157 17.92 -19.02 5.98
C GLY A 157 16.96 -18.83 7.14
N CYS A 158 17.23 -19.45 8.29
CA CYS A 158 16.37 -19.34 9.48
C CYS A 158 16.18 -17.90 9.97
N LYS A 159 17.22 -17.05 9.88
CA LYS A 159 17.12 -15.62 10.21
C LYS A 159 16.27 -14.85 9.21
N LEU A 160 16.32 -15.23 7.92
CA LEU A 160 15.51 -14.61 6.88
C LEU A 160 14.02 -14.91 7.07
N SER A 161 13.63 -16.17 7.35
CA SER A 161 12.23 -16.50 7.62
C SER A 161 11.67 -15.73 8.83
N SER A 162 12.50 -15.53 9.87
CA SER A 162 12.12 -14.75 11.05
C SER A 162 12.02 -13.24 10.74
N ARG A 163 12.84 -12.71 9.82
CA ARG A 163 12.73 -11.33 9.36
C ARG A 163 11.47 -11.12 8.52
N LEU A 164 11.24 -11.98 7.54
CA LEU A 164 10.03 -11.95 6.71
C LEU A 164 8.77 -12.02 7.56
N LYS A 165 8.75 -12.90 8.58
CA LYS A 165 7.66 -12.97 9.53
C LYS A 165 7.38 -11.62 10.19
N ARG A 166 8.41 -10.95 10.71
CA ARG A 166 8.25 -9.63 11.36
C ARG A 166 7.73 -8.56 10.41
N GLU A 167 8.17 -8.55 9.16
CA GLU A 167 7.68 -7.59 8.16
C GLU A 167 6.21 -7.86 7.82
N ILE A 168 5.81 -9.11 7.64
CA ILE A 168 4.41 -9.49 7.39
C ILE A 168 3.52 -9.12 8.59
N ILE A 169 3.96 -9.37 9.83
CA ILE A 169 3.18 -9.02 11.03
C ILE A 169 2.92 -7.52 11.13
N LYS A 170 3.87 -6.68 10.73
CA LYS A 170 3.69 -5.22 10.73
C LYS A 170 2.56 -4.74 9.80
N SER A 171 2.26 -5.49 8.74
CA SER A 171 1.17 -5.18 7.80
C SER A 171 -0.20 -5.66 8.25
N ILE A 172 -0.27 -6.45 9.33
CA ILE A 172 -1.52 -6.98 9.86
C ILE A 172 -2.20 -5.91 10.73
N PRO A 173 -3.50 -5.63 10.53
CA PRO A 173 -4.24 -4.71 11.38
C PRO A 173 -4.20 -5.14 12.85
N PRO A 174 -4.05 -4.21 13.80
CA PRO A 174 -3.98 -4.56 15.24
C PRO A 174 -5.28 -5.17 15.77
N ASN A 175 -6.42 -4.93 15.11
CA ASN A 175 -7.73 -5.49 15.46
C ASN A 175 -8.07 -6.78 14.70
N ILE A 176 -7.07 -7.53 14.22
CA ILE A 176 -7.27 -8.71 13.36
C ILE A 176 -8.18 -9.78 13.98
N ASN A 177 -8.10 -10.00 15.29
CA ASN A 177 -8.95 -10.98 15.99
C ASN A 177 -10.43 -10.58 15.92
N GLN A 178 -10.73 -9.28 16.10
CA GLN A 178 -12.08 -8.75 15.95
C GLN A 178 -12.60 -8.90 14.52
N ILE A 179 -11.74 -8.69 13.53
CA ILE A 179 -12.08 -8.90 12.11
C ILE A 179 -12.46 -10.36 11.86
N ILE A 180 -11.65 -11.31 12.35
CA ILE A 180 -11.91 -12.74 12.18
C ILE A 180 -13.21 -13.16 12.87
N GLU A 181 -13.47 -12.67 14.08
CA GLU A 181 -14.71 -12.93 14.82
C GLU A 181 -15.92 -12.37 14.09
N ASN A 182 -15.87 -11.13 13.62
CA ASN A 182 -16.96 -10.50 12.88
C ASN A 182 -17.27 -11.26 11.60
N VAL A 183 -16.25 -11.63 10.81
CA VAL A 183 -16.44 -12.43 9.59
C VAL A 183 -17.01 -13.83 9.91
N SER A 184 -16.57 -14.45 11.00
CA SER A 184 -17.11 -15.73 11.48
C SER A 184 -18.59 -15.61 11.83
N ASN A 185 -18.97 -14.56 12.55
CA ASN A 185 -20.34 -14.29 12.95
C ASN A 185 -21.24 -13.96 11.74
N LEU A 186 -20.74 -13.17 10.79
CA LEU A 186 -21.40 -12.93 9.51
C LEU A 186 -21.69 -14.24 8.78
N ARG A 187 -20.71 -15.13 8.68
CA ARG A 187 -20.86 -16.45 8.04
C ARG A 187 -21.92 -17.30 8.74
N LYS A 188 -21.99 -17.28 10.08
CA LYS A 188 -23.01 -18.00 10.84
C LYS A 188 -24.41 -17.44 10.55
N ASN A 189 -24.57 -16.12 10.58
CA ASN A 189 -25.86 -15.44 10.34
C ASN A 189 -26.38 -15.67 8.93
N ILE A 190 -25.52 -15.59 7.91
CA ILE A 190 -25.89 -15.88 6.53
C ILE A 190 -26.33 -17.33 6.36
N ASN A 191 -25.67 -18.27 7.04
CA ASN A 191 -26.03 -19.68 6.97
C ASN A 191 -27.44 -19.95 7.59
N LEU A 192 -27.87 -19.15 8.56
CA LEU A 192 -29.20 -19.22 9.18
C LEU A 192 -30.31 -18.59 8.31
N ASN A 193 -29.96 -17.83 7.28
CA ASN A 193 -30.95 -17.23 6.37
C ASN A 193 -31.39 -18.24 5.32
N ASP A 194 -32.62 -18.74 5.44
CA ASP A 194 -33.20 -19.75 4.54
C ASP A 194 -33.63 -19.19 3.18
N ASN A 195 -33.72 -17.87 3.02
CA ASN A 195 -34.16 -17.22 1.78
C ASN A 195 -33.09 -17.22 0.68
N LEU A 196 -31.81 -17.49 1.01
CA LEU A 196 -30.68 -17.50 0.08
C LEU A 196 -30.18 -18.92 -0.19
N ASN A 197 -29.92 -19.23 -1.45
CA ASN A 197 -29.26 -20.49 -1.79
C ASN A 197 -27.75 -20.46 -1.43
N LYS A 198 -27.11 -21.63 -1.38
CA LYS A 198 -25.70 -21.77 -0.96
C LYS A 198 -24.74 -20.92 -1.82
N LYS A 199 -25.02 -20.76 -3.12
CA LYS A 199 -24.16 -20.02 -4.05
C LYS A 199 -24.28 -18.51 -3.82
N GLU A 200 -25.49 -18.02 -3.55
CA GLU A 200 -25.74 -16.62 -3.20
C GLU A 200 -25.12 -16.24 -1.86
N LYS A 201 -25.26 -17.10 -0.84
CA LYS A 201 -24.60 -16.92 0.46
C LYS A 201 -23.09 -16.77 0.33
N LEU A 202 -22.44 -17.61 -0.48
CA LEU A 202 -21.00 -17.55 -0.72
C LEU A 202 -20.60 -16.30 -1.53
N LYS A 203 -21.36 -15.93 -2.56
CA LYS A 203 -21.10 -14.74 -3.38
C LYS A 203 -21.19 -13.47 -2.52
N TRP A 204 -22.22 -13.35 -1.70
CA TRP A 204 -22.40 -12.20 -0.82
C TRP A 204 -21.29 -12.08 0.23
N LEU A 205 -20.92 -13.19 0.89
CA LEU A 205 -19.81 -13.20 1.86
C LEU A 205 -18.48 -12.80 1.22
N SER A 206 -18.19 -13.33 0.01
CA SER A 206 -16.97 -12.95 -0.73
C SER A 206 -16.97 -11.47 -1.08
N GLN A 207 -18.11 -10.92 -1.51
CA GLN A 207 -18.21 -9.50 -1.81
C GLN A 207 -17.88 -8.64 -0.60
N ILE A 208 -18.40 -8.95 0.58
CA ILE A 208 -18.08 -8.20 1.80
C ILE A 208 -16.60 -8.30 2.13
N ILE A 209 -16.02 -9.51 2.13
CA ILE A 209 -14.61 -9.71 2.49
C ILE A 209 -13.68 -9.03 1.50
N ASP A 210 -14.01 -9.02 0.20
CA ASP A 210 -13.16 -8.49 -0.86
C ASP A 210 -13.30 -6.96 -1.03
N TYR A 211 -14.47 -6.39 -0.72
CA TYR A 211 -14.75 -4.97 -0.96
C TYR A 211 -14.57 -4.07 0.26
N TYR A 212 -14.69 -4.60 1.48
CA TYR A 212 -14.48 -3.79 2.68
C TYR A 212 -12.99 -3.74 3.06
N PRO A 213 -12.44 -2.57 3.41
CA PRO A 213 -11.10 -2.47 3.99
C PRO A 213 -10.98 -3.32 5.25
N LEU A 214 -9.87 -4.03 5.42
CA LEU A 214 -9.69 -4.95 6.57
C LEU A 214 -9.99 -4.30 7.92
N LYS A 215 -9.61 -3.03 8.12
CA LYS A 215 -9.89 -2.32 9.39
C LYS A 215 -11.38 -2.15 9.65
N GLU A 216 -12.16 -1.87 8.61
CA GLU A 216 -13.60 -1.64 8.70
C GLU A 216 -14.38 -2.93 8.94
N LEU A 217 -13.88 -4.09 8.47
CA LEU A 217 -14.45 -5.40 8.79
C LEU A 217 -14.48 -5.67 10.30
N GLY A 218 -13.56 -5.09 11.07
CA GLY A 218 -13.54 -5.16 12.54
C GLY A 218 -14.61 -4.31 13.24
N GLU A 219 -15.13 -3.28 12.56
CA GLU A 219 -16.11 -2.33 13.09
C GLU A 219 -17.53 -2.61 12.59
N LEU A 220 -17.72 -3.56 11.67
CA LEU A 220 -19.00 -3.91 11.09
C LEU A 220 -19.98 -4.39 12.16
N LYS A 221 -21.12 -3.69 12.28
CA LYS A 221 -22.26 -4.12 13.08
C LYS A 221 -23.16 -4.99 12.22
N ILE A 222 -23.35 -6.23 12.64
CA ILE A 222 -24.12 -7.27 11.93
C ILE A 222 -25.56 -6.82 11.67
N ASP A 223 -26.14 -6.05 12.57
CA ASP A 223 -27.53 -5.55 12.45
C ASP A 223 -27.73 -4.59 11.26
N GLN A 224 -26.67 -3.87 10.85
CA GLN A 224 -26.72 -2.96 9.71
C GLN A 224 -26.64 -3.66 8.35
N LEU A 225 -26.20 -4.92 8.33
CA LEU A 225 -26.05 -5.72 7.12
C LEU A 225 -27.29 -6.57 6.82
N ASN A 226 -28.11 -6.87 7.82
CA ASN A 226 -29.35 -7.64 7.63
C ASN A 226 -30.36 -6.90 6.74
N ASP A 227 -30.37 -5.56 6.77
CA ASP A 227 -31.22 -4.75 5.88
C ASP A 227 -30.73 -4.75 4.42
N GLN A 228 -29.44 -5.04 4.19
CA GLN A 228 -28.85 -5.10 2.85
C GLN A 228 -28.94 -6.50 2.20
N ILE A 229 -29.24 -7.54 2.96
CA ILE A 229 -29.41 -8.92 2.44
C ILE A 229 -30.66 -9.02 1.53
N ASN A 230 -31.59 -8.10 1.63
CA ASN A 230 -32.80 -8.05 0.81
C ASN A 230 -32.61 -7.41 -0.58
N TYR A 231 -31.39 -6.96 -0.90
CA TYR A 231 -31.03 -6.44 -2.25
C TYR A 231 -30.34 -7.52 -3.09
N THR A 232 -31.07 -8.62 -3.37
CA THR A 232 -30.69 -9.56 -4.41
C THR A 232 -31.49 -9.26 -5.66
N ASP A 233 -31.05 -8.30 -6.45
CA ASP A 233 -31.28 -8.23 -7.90
C ASP A 233 -30.37 -7.13 -8.46
N ILE A 234 -29.13 -7.47 -8.73
CA ILE A 234 -28.33 -6.73 -9.70
C ILE A 234 -28.12 -7.68 -10.88
N ASP A 235 -29.11 -7.65 -11.76
CA ASP A 235 -28.97 -8.13 -13.13
C ASP A 235 -27.84 -7.36 -13.84
N ASP A 236 -27.03 -8.10 -14.61
CA ASP A 236 -25.95 -7.61 -15.48
C ASP A 236 -26.46 -6.74 -16.65
N ASN A 237 -27.44 -5.87 -16.46
CA ASN A 237 -27.87 -4.92 -17.49
C ASN A 237 -28.16 -3.56 -16.86
N ALA A 238 -27.21 -2.65 -17.02
CA ALA A 238 -27.35 -1.27 -16.66
C ALA A 238 -28.32 -0.55 -17.59
N SER A 239 -29.49 -0.17 -17.09
CA SER A 239 -30.15 1.09 -17.51
C SER A 239 -31.36 1.39 -16.63
N THR A 240 -31.46 2.66 -16.24
CA THR A 240 -32.60 3.41 -15.70
C THR A 240 -33.02 3.14 -14.27
N VAL A 241 -32.64 4.04 -13.37
CA VAL A 241 -33.24 4.24 -12.06
C VAL A 241 -34.35 5.26 -12.17
N SER A 242 -35.57 4.83 -11.89
CA SER A 242 -36.71 5.72 -11.58
C SER A 242 -36.98 5.70 -10.07
N SER A 243 -37.11 6.89 -9.54
CA SER A 243 -37.41 7.23 -8.15
C SER A 243 -38.75 6.69 -7.66
N SER A 244 -38.79 6.13 -6.46
CA SER A 244 -39.99 6.19 -5.63
C SER A 244 -39.64 6.19 -4.13
N SER A 245 -40.17 7.17 -3.48
CA SER A 245 -40.12 7.50 -2.07
C SER A 245 -40.93 6.53 -1.19
N SER A 246 -40.42 6.14 -0.03
CA SER A 246 -41.26 5.94 1.17
C SER A 246 -40.42 6.11 2.45
N SER A 247 -40.97 6.92 3.30
CA SER A 247 -40.52 7.37 4.59
C SER A 247 -40.63 6.29 5.67
N SER A 248 -39.57 6.13 6.48
CA SER A 248 -39.71 5.74 7.89
C SER A 248 -38.59 6.35 8.73
N VAL A 249 -39.01 7.05 9.76
CA VAL A 249 -38.20 7.84 10.69
C VAL A 249 -37.42 6.91 11.61
N ALA A 250 -36.08 6.96 11.53
CA ALA A 250 -35.22 6.55 12.63
C ALA A 250 -34.17 7.64 12.82
N SER A 251 -34.00 8.11 14.03
CA SER A 251 -33.10 9.17 14.46
C SER A 251 -31.65 8.82 14.16
N SER A 252 -31.16 9.22 12.99
CA SER A 252 -29.75 9.22 12.65
C SER A 252 -29.22 10.63 12.89
N THR A 253 -28.20 10.77 13.72
CA THR A 253 -27.33 11.94 13.71
C THR A 253 -26.82 12.10 12.27
N ASN A 254 -27.35 13.08 11.55
CA ASN A 254 -26.94 13.42 10.18
C ASN A 254 -25.42 13.68 10.15
N LYS A 255 -24.63 12.68 9.84
CA LYS A 255 -23.22 12.84 9.57
C LYS A 255 -23.14 13.48 8.18
N ARG A 256 -22.99 14.82 8.14
CA ARG A 256 -22.79 15.57 6.90
C ARG A 256 -21.53 15.02 6.22
N GLY A 257 -21.58 14.79 4.91
CA GLY A 257 -20.42 14.37 4.11
C GLY A 257 -19.26 15.37 4.18
N SER A 258 -18.16 15.05 3.56
CA SER A 258 -16.95 15.87 3.56
C SER A 258 -16.39 16.05 2.16
N ILE A 259 -15.58 17.11 1.95
CA ILE A 259 -14.86 17.35 0.71
C ILE A 259 -13.39 17.59 0.95
N SER A 260 -12.54 17.00 0.10
CA SER A 260 -11.11 17.25 0.04
C SER A 260 -10.71 17.72 -1.36
N LEU A 261 -10.06 18.89 -1.46
CA LEU A 261 -9.42 19.38 -2.68
C LEU A 261 -7.98 18.84 -2.71
N ILE A 262 -7.64 18.03 -3.69
CA ILE A 262 -6.40 17.25 -3.70
C ILE A 262 -5.62 17.47 -4.97
N GLY A 263 -4.31 17.71 -4.84
CA GLY A 263 -3.39 17.75 -5.96
C GLY A 263 -2.86 16.35 -6.30
N SER A 264 -2.97 15.97 -7.57
CA SER A 264 -2.47 14.69 -8.08
C SER A 264 -1.00 14.71 -8.51
N GLY A 265 -0.31 15.85 -8.41
CA GLY A 265 0.97 16.00 -9.10
C GLY A 265 0.80 16.15 -10.62
N PRO A 266 1.91 16.32 -11.38
CA PRO A 266 1.85 16.62 -12.81
C PRO A 266 1.70 15.40 -13.72
N GLY A 267 2.10 14.20 -13.30
CA GLY A 267 2.11 13.01 -14.16
C GLY A 267 2.29 11.71 -13.38
N SER A 268 3.52 11.37 -13.04
CA SER A 268 3.88 10.10 -12.39
C SER A 268 3.24 9.91 -11.03
N ILE A 269 2.94 8.65 -10.71
CA ILE A 269 2.50 8.20 -9.37
C ILE A 269 3.52 8.59 -8.30
N SER A 270 4.82 8.60 -8.63
CA SER A 270 5.89 9.00 -7.69
C SER A 270 5.76 10.43 -7.16
N ASN A 271 5.01 11.29 -7.87
CA ASN A 271 4.73 12.67 -7.49
C ASN A 271 3.43 12.84 -6.68
N LEU A 272 2.71 11.74 -6.42
CA LEU A 272 1.52 11.75 -5.58
C LEU A 272 1.92 11.78 -4.10
N THR A 273 1.31 12.63 -3.31
CA THR A 273 1.54 12.63 -1.87
C THR A 273 0.82 11.45 -1.21
N ILE A 274 1.38 10.92 -0.11
CA ILE A 274 0.73 9.84 0.68
C ILE A 274 -0.67 10.28 1.15
N GLY A 275 -0.82 11.56 1.52
CA GLY A 275 -2.13 12.10 1.92
C GLY A 275 -3.15 12.09 0.78
N ALA A 276 -2.72 12.40 -0.44
CA ALA A 276 -3.58 12.33 -1.62
C ALA A 276 -3.99 10.88 -1.93
N LEU A 277 -3.05 9.93 -1.86
CA LEU A 277 -3.32 8.51 -2.07
C LEU A 277 -4.34 7.98 -1.05
N ASN A 278 -4.16 8.26 0.23
CA ASN A 278 -5.11 7.86 1.27
C ASN A 278 -6.51 8.43 1.01
N ALA A 279 -6.60 9.71 0.66
CA ALA A 279 -7.90 10.34 0.40
C ALA A 279 -8.59 9.78 -0.85
N ILE A 280 -7.84 9.40 -1.90
CA ILE A 280 -8.36 8.71 -3.08
C ILE A 280 -8.98 7.36 -2.69
N HIS A 281 -8.31 6.60 -1.81
CA HIS A 281 -8.81 5.29 -1.34
C HIS A 281 -10.00 5.38 -0.40
N GLU A 282 -10.13 6.46 0.37
CA GLU A 282 -11.24 6.67 1.31
C GLU A 282 -12.45 7.38 0.70
N ALA A 283 -12.38 7.76 -0.58
CA ALA A 283 -13.45 8.50 -1.24
C ALA A 283 -14.64 7.62 -1.60
N ASP A 284 -15.85 8.18 -1.50
CA ASP A 284 -17.07 7.61 -2.07
C ASP A 284 -17.31 8.13 -3.51
N LEU A 285 -16.88 9.38 -3.77
CA LEU A 285 -16.99 10.04 -5.07
C LEU A 285 -15.73 10.85 -5.37
N ILE A 286 -15.17 10.66 -6.57
CA ILE A 286 -14.06 11.46 -7.08
C ILE A 286 -14.54 12.33 -8.26
N LEU A 287 -14.28 13.63 -8.14
CA LEU A 287 -14.51 14.63 -9.19
C LEU A 287 -13.15 15.01 -9.78
N ALA A 288 -12.80 14.47 -10.95
CA ALA A 288 -11.50 14.66 -11.57
C ALA A 288 -11.52 15.68 -12.71
N ASP A 289 -10.41 16.41 -12.87
CA ASP A 289 -10.16 17.20 -14.08
C ASP A 289 -9.73 16.28 -15.24
N LYS A 290 -10.05 16.67 -16.47
CA LYS A 290 -9.67 15.93 -17.69
C LYS A 290 -8.14 15.75 -17.84
N LEU A 291 -7.35 16.61 -17.21
CA LEU A 291 -5.88 16.58 -17.30
C LEU A 291 -5.22 15.65 -16.27
N VAL A 292 -5.97 15.06 -15.35
CA VAL A 292 -5.43 14.06 -14.42
C VAL A 292 -4.99 12.85 -15.24
N PRO A 293 -3.71 12.41 -15.11
CA PRO A 293 -3.19 11.28 -15.88
C PRO A 293 -3.93 9.98 -15.60
N GLN A 294 -3.96 9.08 -16.61
CA GLN A 294 -4.64 7.79 -16.48
C GLN A 294 -4.06 6.94 -15.38
N GLU A 295 -2.73 6.95 -15.22
CA GLU A 295 -2.01 6.21 -14.18
C GLU A 295 -2.49 6.56 -12.76
N ILE A 296 -2.86 7.83 -12.55
CA ILE A 296 -3.45 8.28 -11.28
C ILE A 296 -4.92 7.83 -11.15
N LEU A 297 -5.67 7.87 -12.26
CA LEU A 297 -7.06 7.40 -12.26
C LEU A 297 -7.16 5.89 -12.01
N ASP A 298 -6.17 5.12 -12.45
CA ASP A 298 -6.09 3.67 -12.25
C ASP A 298 -5.84 3.28 -10.79
N LEU A 299 -5.38 4.21 -9.94
CA LEU A 299 -5.25 4.01 -8.50
C LEU A 299 -6.59 4.07 -7.75
N ILE A 300 -7.63 4.58 -8.40
CA ILE A 300 -8.95 4.74 -7.78
C ILE A 300 -9.58 3.35 -7.61
N PRO A 301 -10.04 2.99 -6.40
CA PRO A 301 -10.73 1.73 -6.18
C PRO A 301 -11.98 1.60 -7.08
N LYS A 302 -12.25 0.39 -7.60
CA LYS A 302 -13.34 0.14 -8.56
C LYS A 302 -14.74 0.45 -8.02
N ASN A 303 -14.91 0.45 -6.69
CA ASN A 303 -16.16 0.79 -6.01
C ASN A 303 -16.40 2.30 -5.88
N VAL A 304 -15.39 3.13 -6.12
CA VAL A 304 -15.51 4.58 -6.02
C VAL A 304 -16.09 5.15 -7.30
N LYS A 305 -17.13 5.97 -7.19
CA LYS A 305 -17.73 6.67 -8.34
C LYS A 305 -16.76 7.75 -8.83
N VAL A 306 -16.52 7.80 -10.16
CA VAL A 306 -15.63 8.81 -10.76
C VAL A 306 -16.42 9.64 -11.76
N PHE A 307 -16.38 10.96 -11.59
CA PHE A 307 -16.91 11.92 -12.56
C PHE A 307 -15.76 12.76 -13.11
N ILE A 308 -15.56 12.71 -14.43
CA ILE A 308 -14.53 13.47 -15.13
C ILE A 308 -15.18 14.65 -15.85
N ALA A 309 -14.74 15.87 -15.54
CA ALA A 309 -15.28 17.08 -16.13
C ALA A 309 -15.11 17.10 -17.66
N ARG A 310 -16.18 17.31 -18.39
CA ARG A 310 -16.17 17.50 -19.85
C ARG A 310 -15.83 18.95 -20.19
N LYS A 311 -14.57 19.35 -19.99
CA LYS A 311 -14.09 20.69 -20.33
C LYS A 311 -13.79 20.79 -21.84
N PHE A 312 -14.50 21.66 -22.53
CA PHE A 312 -14.21 22.06 -23.90
C PHE A 312 -13.84 23.57 -23.96
N PRO A 313 -13.06 24.00 -24.94
CA PRO A 313 -12.79 25.43 -25.14
C PRO A 313 -14.12 26.23 -25.24
N GLY A 314 -14.29 27.23 -24.38
CA GLY A 314 -15.52 28.04 -24.30
C GLY A 314 -16.56 27.59 -23.27
N ASN A 315 -16.41 26.37 -22.62
CA ASN A 315 -17.36 25.84 -21.64
C ASN A 315 -16.74 25.61 -20.25
N THR A 316 -15.62 26.27 -19.96
CA THR A 316 -14.85 26.03 -18.71
C THR A 316 -15.59 26.43 -17.44
N ASP A 317 -16.39 27.49 -17.48
CA ASP A 317 -17.11 27.96 -16.28
C ASP A 317 -18.34 27.10 -16.00
N ASN A 318 -19.12 26.70 -17.00
CA ASN A 318 -20.25 25.77 -16.83
C ASN A 318 -19.81 24.39 -16.33
N ALA A 319 -18.69 23.86 -16.85
CA ALA A 319 -18.13 22.59 -16.40
C ALA A 319 -17.63 22.67 -14.95
N GLN A 320 -17.13 23.83 -14.51
CA GLN A 320 -16.74 24.06 -13.13
C GLN A 320 -17.97 24.11 -12.20
N GLU A 321 -19.02 24.82 -12.60
CA GLU A 321 -20.28 24.89 -11.84
C GLU A 321 -20.95 23.53 -11.70
N GLU A 322 -20.94 22.72 -12.76
CA GLU A 322 -21.46 21.35 -12.74
C GLU A 322 -20.73 20.49 -11.69
N LEU A 323 -19.38 20.53 -11.68
CA LEU A 323 -18.57 19.81 -10.67
C LEU A 323 -18.88 20.25 -9.25
N LEU A 324 -19.02 21.56 -9.01
CA LEU A 324 -19.31 22.10 -7.69
C LEU A 324 -20.68 21.67 -7.21
N LYS A 325 -21.67 21.64 -8.10
CA LYS A 325 -23.04 21.21 -7.78
C LYS A 325 -23.07 19.71 -7.45
N ILE A 326 -22.47 18.85 -8.29
CA ILE A 326 -22.39 17.40 -8.03
C ILE A 326 -21.71 17.14 -6.67
N GLY A 327 -20.60 17.87 -6.39
CA GLY A 327 -19.92 17.75 -5.11
C GLY A 327 -20.78 18.16 -3.92
N LEU A 328 -21.55 19.25 -4.04
CA LEU A 328 -22.44 19.73 -3.00
C LEU A 328 -23.58 18.74 -2.71
N ASP A 329 -24.19 18.19 -3.77
CA ASP A 329 -25.29 17.23 -3.68
C ASP A 329 -24.79 15.94 -2.97
N ALA A 330 -23.62 15.42 -3.38
CA ALA A 330 -23.02 14.24 -2.75
C ALA A 330 -22.65 14.45 -1.27
N ILE A 331 -22.16 15.65 -0.90
CA ILE A 331 -21.88 15.97 0.52
C ILE A 331 -23.17 16.02 1.34
N ASN A 332 -24.26 16.52 0.77
CA ASN A 332 -25.55 16.54 1.45
C ASN A 332 -26.15 15.13 1.63
N GLU A 333 -25.78 14.18 0.75
CA GLU A 333 -26.07 12.75 0.89
C GLU A 333 -25.18 12.03 1.90
N GLY A 334 -24.19 12.73 2.50
CA GLY A 334 -23.30 12.17 3.51
C GLY A 334 -22.02 11.56 2.97
N LEU A 335 -21.72 11.70 1.67
CA LEU A 335 -20.59 11.08 1.00
C LEU A 335 -19.26 11.83 1.27
N LYS A 336 -18.15 11.08 1.26
CA LYS A 336 -16.78 11.61 1.23
C LYS A 336 -16.41 11.92 -0.21
N VAL A 337 -16.33 13.21 -0.55
CA VAL A 337 -16.03 13.68 -1.90
C VAL A 337 -14.58 14.08 -2.01
N VAL A 338 -13.90 13.63 -3.05
CA VAL A 338 -12.56 14.06 -3.44
C VAL A 338 -12.61 14.84 -4.74
N ARG A 339 -12.15 16.08 -4.71
CA ARG A 339 -11.92 16.90 -5.91
C ARG A 339 -10.45 16.76 -6.31
N LEU A 340 -10.18 15.95 -7.33
CA LEU A 340 -8.84 15.60 -7.79
C LEU A 340 -8.41 16.53 -8.92
N LYS A 341 -7.31 17.26 -8.72
CA LYS A 341 -6.79 18.32 -9.60
C LYS A 341 -5.37 17.99 -10.04
N GLN A 342 -5.04 18.22 -11.31
CA GLN A 342 -3.66 18.06 -11.78
C GLN A 342 -2.74 19.09 -11.13
N GLY A 343 -1.53 18.67 -10.73
CA GLY A 343 -0.56 19.52 -10.05
C GLY A 343 -0.99 19.83 -8.61
N ASP A 344 -0.98 21.10 -8.25
CA ASP A 344 -1.42 21.63 -6.95
C ASP A 344 -2.77 22.34 -7.08
N PRO A 345 -3.71 22.19 -6.12
CA PRO A 345 -5.03 22.83 -6.20
C PRO A 345 -5.01 24.35 -6.30
N TYR A 346 -4.00 25.00 -5.69
CA TYR A 346 -3.92 26.45 -5.58
C TYR A 346 -3.01 27.13 -6.63
N ILE A 347 -2.16 26.35 -7.32
CA ILE A 347 -1.29 26.91 -8.37
C ILE A 347 -2.05 26.91 -9.70
N PHE A 348 -2.72 27.99 -10.00
CA PHE A 348 -3.56 28.22 -11.19
C PHE A 348 -4.64 27.15 -11.44
N GLY A 349 -4.97 26.37 -10.40
CA GLY A 349 -5.96 25.29 -10.44
C GLY A 349 -7.38 25.70 -10.05
N ARG A 350 -7.66 26.97 -9.77
CA ARG A 350 -8.96 27.48 -9.29
C ARG A 350 -9.43 26.89 -7.96
N GLY A 351 -8.57 26.20 -7.22
CA GLY A 351 -8.93 25.58 -5.92
C GLY A 351 -9.41 26.59 -4.88
N GLY A 352 -8.92 27.83 -4.93
CA GLY A 352 -9.42 28.90 -4.07
C GLY A 352 -10.89 29.27 -4.32
N GLU A 353 -11.33 29.25 -5.57
CA GLU A 353 -12.73 29.49 -5.94
C GLU A 353 -13.61 28.34 -5.45
N GLU A 354 -13.17 27.09 -5.65
CA GLU A 354 -13.85 25.87 -5.17
C GLU A 354 -13.96 25.87 -3.63
N TYR A 355 -12.88 26.21 -2.94
CA TYR A 355 -12.87 26.35 -1.48
C TYR A 355 -13.89 27.37 -0.98
N LEU A 356 -13.95 28.55 -1.60
CA LEU A 356 -14.89 29.61 -1.23
C LEU A 356 -16.34 29.20 -1.50
N PHE A 357 -16.61 28.50 -2.59
CA PHE A 357 -17.93 27.96 -2.88
C PHE A 357 -18.44 27.04 -1.75
N PHE A 358 -17.66 26.04 -1.35
CA PHE A 358 -18.05 25.14 -0.27
C PHE A 358 -18.13 25.86 1.08
N LYS A 359 -17.25 26.81 1.35
CA LYS A 359 -17.31 27.63 2.56
C LYS A 359 -18.62 28.43 2.65
N GLN A 360 -19.12 28.98 1.54
CA GLN A 360 -20.42 29.68 1.48
C GLN A 360 -21.60 28.77 1.84
N HIS A 361 -21.46 27.45 1.58
CA HIS A 361 -22.44 26.43 1.98
C HIS A 361 -22.19 25.85 3.39
N ASN A 362 -21.36 26.51 4.22
CA ASN A 362 -20.96 26.05 5.55
C ASN A 362 -20.32 24.65 5.56
N ILE A 363 -19.56 24.30 4.52
CA ILE A 363 -18.79 23.07 4.40
C ILE A 363 -17.32 23.40 4.55
N LYS A 364 -16.66 22.71 5.49
CA LYS A 364 -15.21 22.81 5.67
C LYS A 364 -14.51 21.94 4.63
N CYS A 365 -13.77 22.57 3.71
CA CYS A 365 -12.90 21.85 2.78
C CYS A 365 -11.58 21.46 3.46
N ASN A 366 -11.18 20.22 3.31
CA ASN A 366 -9.81 19.80 3.52
C ASN A 366 -9.01 20.06 2.23
N VAL A 367 -7.78 20.59 2.32
CA VAL A 367 -6.95 20.85 1.14
C VAL A 367 -5.62 20.14 1.32
N LEU A 368 -5.31 19.23 0.39
CA LEU A 368 -4.04 18.52 0.34
C LEU A 368 -3.26 19.03 -0.87
N CYS A 369 -2.09 19.62 -0.61
CA CYS A 369 -1.20 20.09 -1.67
C CYS A 369 -0.74 18.94 -2.56
N GLY A 370 -0.48 19.25 -3.82
CA GLY A 370 0.20 18.37 -4.77
C GLY A 370 1.50 19.02 -5.25
N LEU A 371 2.38 18.24 -5.85
CA LEU A 371 3.56 18.78 -6.49
C LEU A 371 3.15 19.54 -7.76
N SER A 372 3.47 20.85 -7.82
CA SER A 372 3.24 21.64 -9.03
C SER A 372 4.20 21.22 -10.15
N SER A 373 3.71 21.19 -11.40
CA SER A 373 4.56 21.02 -12.57
C SER A 373 5.69 22.06 -12.66
N ALA A 374 5.52 23.23 -12.08
CA ALA A 374 6.56 24.26 -12.03
C ALA A 374 7.86 23.74 -11.37
N PHE A 375 7.77 22.89 -10.37
CA PHE A 375 8.94 22.34 -9.68
C PHE A 375 9.35 20.95 -10.21
N VAL A 376 8.39 20.11 -10.56
CA VAL A 376 8.71 18.78 -11.09
C VAL A 376 9.35 18.88 -12.47
N ALA A 377 8.81 19.70 -13.35
CA ALA A 377 9.36 19.88 -14.70
C ALA A 377 10.78 20.45 -14.68
N THR A 378 11.06 21.41 -13.80
CA THR A 378 12.41 21.96 -13.66
C THR A 378 13.40 20.95 -13.10
N ALA A 379 13.00 20.16 -12.11
CA ALA A 379 13.84 19.11 -11.54
C ALA A 379 14.18 18.04 -12.58
N ASN A 380 13.19 17.53 -13.31
CA ASN A 380 13.39 16.53 -14.36
C ASN A 380 14.23 17.07 -15.53
N ALA A 381 14.03 18.34 -15.89
CA ALA A 381 14.83 18.99 -16.93
C ALA A 381 16.28 19.30 -16.49
N GLY A 382 16.68 18.97 -15.26
CA GLY A 382 17.99 19.34 -14.72
C GLY A 382 18.18 20.86 -14.63
N ILE A 383 17.13 21.59 -14.22
CA ILE A 383 17.15 23.03 -14.02
C ILE A 383 16.95 23.33 -12.54
N PRO A 384 17.99 23.73 -11.80
CA PRO A 384 17.82 24.15 -10.42
C PRO A 384 17.04 25.47 -10.39
N THR A 385 15.82 25.46 -9.87
CA THR A 385 14.97 26.67 -9.79
C THR A 385 15.61 27.78 -9.00
N THR A 386 16.43 27.43 -8.01
CA THR A 386 17.33 28.33 -7.28
C THR A 386 18.75 27.78 -7.32
N HIS A 387 19.74 28.67 -7.52
CA HIS A 387 21.16 28.29 -7.50
C HIS A 387 22.01 29.43 -6.95
N ARG A 388 22.87 29.13 -5.98
CA ARG A 388 23.75 30.13 -5.36
C ARG A 388 24.60 30.84 -6.42
N GLY A 389 24.52 32.16 -6.48
CA GLY A 389 25.27 33.00 -7.44
C GLY A 389 24.58 33.16 -8.80
N VAL A 390 23.54 32.38 -9.12
CA VAL A 390 22.83 32.43 -10.40
C VAL A 390 21.38 32.89 -10.23
N ALA A 391 20.61 32.24 -9.38
CA ALA A 391 19.21 32.57 -9.17
C ALA A 391 18.84 32.42 -7.68
N ASP A 392 18.44 33.51 -7.04
CA ASP A 392 17.99 33.55 -5.64
C ASP A 392 16.49 33.76 -5.51
N GLN A 393 15.77 33.88 -6.63
CA GLN A 393 14.33 34.05 -6.72
C GLN A 393 13.71 33.07 -7.71
N VAL A 394 12.49 32.63 -7.41
CA VAL A 394 11.62 31.87 -8.33
C VAL A 394 10.28 32.57 -8.46
N MET A 395 9.85 32.80 -9.68
CA MET A 395 8.54 33.35 -9.98
C MET A 395 7.74 32.38 -10.84
N ILE A 396 6.50 32.11 -10.45
CA ILE A 396 5.56 31.30 -11.22
C ILE A 396 4.46 32.20 -11.75
N CYS A 397 4.33 32.25 -13.06
CA CYS A 397 3.36 33.06 -13.77
C CYS A 397 2.43 32.20 -14.63
N THR A 398 1.33 32.80 -15.10
CA THR A 398 0.48 32.20 -16.12
C THR A 398 0.54 33.03 -17.40
N GLY A 399 0.52 32.36 -18.56
CA GLY A 399 0.34 33.06 -19.85
C GLY A 399 -1.12 33.31 -20.24
N VAL A 400 -2.06 32.77 -19.43
CA VAL A 400 -3.49 32.93 -19.70
C VAL A 400 -4.18 33.50 -18.47
N GLY A 401 -4.66 34.71 -18.59
CA GLY A 401 -5.48 35.38 -17.59
C GLY A 401 -6.99 35.12 -17.78
N ARG A 402 -7.80 35.93 -17.09
CA ARG A 402 -9.25 35.80 -17.11
C ARG A 402 -9.81 35.91 -18.54
N LYS A 403 -10.74 35.04 -18.90
CA LYS A 403 -11.35 34.98 -20.26
C LYS A 403 -10.33 34.73 -21.39
N GLY A 404 -9.19 34.09 -21.10
CA GLY A 404 -8.17 33.77 -22.10
C GLY A 404 -7.31 34.96 -22.55
N LYS A 405 -7.40 36.13 -21.93
CA LYS A 405 -6.55 37.28 -22.21
C LYS A 405 -5.12 37.08 -21.68
N ILE A 406 -4.17 37.83 -22.23
CA ILE A 406 -2.81 37.89 -21.64
C ILE A 406 -2.93 38.65 -20.31
N PRO A 407 -2.21 38.23 -19.26
CA PRO A 407 -2.17 38.94 -17.99
C PRO A 407 -1.56 40.34 -18.16
N ASP A 408 -2.18 41.38 -17.60
CA ASP A 408 -1.71 42.77 -17.69
C ASP A 408 -0.38 42.99 -16.94
N ASN A 409 -0.05 42.13 -15.95
CA ASN A 409 1.11 42.27 -15.07
C ASN A 409 2.22 41.26 -15.37
N LEU A 410 2.61 41.11 -16.64
CA LEU A 410 3.78 40.30 -16.98
C LEU A 410 5.04 40.85 -16.29
N PRO A 411 5.95 39.95 -15.79
CA PRO A 411 7.07 40.36 -14.95
C PRO A 411 8.14 41.15 -15.73
N ILE A 412 8.70 42.13 -15.05
CA ILE A 412 9.92 42.84 -15.52
C ILE A 412 11.10 41.87 -15.33
N TYR A 413 12.11 41.98 -16.21
CA TYR A 413 13.33 41.16 -16.11
C TYR A 413 14.05 41.39 -14.78
N GLU A 414 14.52 40.30 -14.20
CA GLU A 414 15.36 40.27 -12.99
C GLU A 414 16.48 39.25 -13.20
N PRO A 415 17.78 39.67 -13.20
CA PRO A 415 18.90 38.81 -13.56
C PRO A 415 19.04 37.55 -12.70
N LYS A 416 18.68 37.62 -11.40
CA LYS A 416 18.81 36.53 -10.45
C LYS A 416 17.50 35.79 -10.21
N ARG A 417 16.62 35.75 -11.18
CA ARG A 417 15.32 35.11 -11.06
C ARG A 417 15.10 34.06 -12.14
N THR A 418 14.68 32.87 -11.68
CA THR A 418 14.09 31.88 -12.59
C THR A 418 12.59 32.13 -12.68
N THR A 419 12.09 32.33 -13.91
CA THR A 419 10.67 32.56 -14.15
C THR A 419 10.06 31.38 -14.90
N ILE A 420 8.93 30.87 -14.38
CA ILE A 420 8.22 29.72 -14.89
C ILE A 420 6.84 30.15 -15.35
N PHE A 421 6.55 29.98 -16.64
CA PHE A 421 5.28 30.35 -17.25
C PHE A 421 4.44 29.09 -17.49
N LEU A 422 3.34 28.96 -16.75
CA LEU A 422 2.34 27.92 -16.95
C LEU A 422 1.33 28.35 -18.01
N MET A 423 0.77 27.39 -18.76
CA MET A 423 -0.26 27.64 -19.80
C MET A 423 0.14 28.67 -20.87
N SER A 424 1.44 28.77 -21.16
CA SER A 424 1.97 29.88 -21.99
C SER A 424 2.39 29.46 -23.40
N ILE A 425 2.62 28.19 -23.69
CA ILE A 425 3.20 27.73 -24.97
C ILE A 425 2.40 28.24 -26.15
N LYS A 426 1.07 28.12 -26.14
CA LYS A 426 0.20 28.61 -27.24
C LYS A 426 0.08 30.13 -27.33
N ARG A 427 0.50 30.84 -26.28
CA ARG A 427 0.40 32.29 -26.18
C ARG A 427 1.75 32.98 -26.30
N ILE A 428 2.81 32.22 -26.51
CA ILE A 428 4.16 32.76 -26.50
C ILE A 428 4.40 33.76 -27.61
N VAL A 429 3.74 33.59 -28.75
CA VAL A 429 3.78 34.53 -29.88
C VAL A 429 3.31 35.91 -29.46
N ASP A 430 2.28 36.00 -28.64
CA ASP A 430 1.71 37.25 -28.14
C ASP A 430 2.49 37.81 -26.95
N ILE A 431 3.07 36.94 -26.11
CA ILE A 431 3.74 37.28 -24.83
C ILE A 431 5.18 37.76 -25.09
N LEU A 432 5.90 37.10 -26.01
CA LEU A 432 7.32 37.35 -26.23
C LEU A 432 7.67 38.78 -26.59
N PRO A 433 6.95 39.48 -27.51
CA PRO A 433 7.20 40.88 -27.80
C PRO A 433 7.08 41.79 -26.57
N ILE A 434 6.07 41.52 -25.72
CA ILE A 434 5.87 42.31 -24.49
C ILE A 434 7.07 42.10 -23.52
N LEU A 435 7.55 40.85 -23.39
CA LEU A 435 8.69 40.54 -22.50
C LEU A 435 9.96 41.26 -23.00
N ILE A 436 10.25 41.23 -24.29
CA ILE A 436 11.48 41.79 -24.85
C ILE A 436 11.38 43.34 -24.91
N ASP A 437 10.34 43.87 -25.53
CA ASP A 437 10.27 45.29 -25.89
C ASP A 437 9.80 46.18 -24.72
N GLU A 438 8.83 45.69 -23.91
CA GLU A 438 8.29 46.46 -22.79
C GLU A 438 8.91 46.12 -21.45
N LYS A 439 9.27 44.85 -21.23
CA LYS A 439 9.76 44.33 -19.92
C LYS A 439 11.27 44.13 -19.90
N GLN A 440 11.98 44.50 -20.98
CA GLN A 440 13.44 44.54 -21.11
C GLN A 440 14.14 43.17 -20.86
N TRP A 441 13.52 42.10 -21.31
CA TRP A 441 14.13 40.77 -21.19
C TRP A 441 15.24 40.58 -22.24
N PRO A 442 16.44 40.09 -21.84
CA PRO A 442 17.52 39.85 -22.79
C PRO A 442 17.15 38.76 -23.80
N LYS A 443 17.44 39.00 -25.08
CA LYS A 443 17.15 38.05 -26.16
C LYS A 443 17.93 36.74 -26.05
N GLU A 444 19.14 36.79 -25.47
CA GLU A 444 20.04 35.68 -25.24
C GLU A 444 19.67 34.83 -24.00
N LEU A 445 18.65 35.22 -23.24
CA LEU A 445 18.26 34.55 -22.02
C LEU A 445 17.91 33.08 -22.31
N PRO A 446 18.50 32.11 -21.57
CA PRO A 446 18.20 30.69 -21.74
C PRO A 446 16.74 30.34 -21.39
N VAL A 447 16.16 29.47 -22.22
CA VAL A 447 14.78 28.99 -22.09
C VAL A 447 14.74 27.47 -22.20
N ALA A 448 13.89 26.86 -21.41
CA ALA A 448 13.49 25.46 -21.59
C ALA A 448 11.96 25.35 -21.67
N ILE A 449 11.47 24.66 -22.69
CA ILE A 449 10.08 24.20 -22.75
C ILE A 449 10.06 22.78 -22.22
N VAL A 450 9.21 22.51 -21.21
CA VAL A 450 9.04 21.17 -20.67
C VAL A 450 7.59 20.74 -20.88
N GLU A 451 7.41 19.69 -21.61
CA GLU A 451 6.09 19.13 -21.93
C GLU A 451 5.91 17.78 -21.30
N ARG A 452 4.69 17.51 -20.82
CA ARG A 452 4.28 16.25 -20.18
C ARG A 452 5.20 15.82 -19.03
N ALA A 453 5.55 16.80 -18.19
CA ALA A 453 6.46 16.60 -17.05
C ALA A 453 6.07 15.37 -16.22
N SER A 454 7.05 14.50 -15.96
CA SER A 454 6.94 13.22 -15.26
C SER A 454 6.02 12.16 -15.90
N CYS A 455 5.58 12.35 -17.12
CA CYS A 455 4.94 11.32 -17.92
C CYS A 455 5.99 10.53 -18.72
N GLY A 456 5.66 9.31 -19.15
CA GLY A 456 6.58 8.44 -19.93
C GLY A 456 7.02 9.05 -21.29
N ASP A 457 6.33 10.07 -21.79
CA ASP A 457 6.63 10.81 -23.02
C ASP A 457 7.07 12.26 -22.74
N GLU A 458 7.66 12.51 -21.56
CA GLU A 458 8.25 13.82 -21.21
C GLU A 458 9.27 14.27 -22.24
N ARG A 459 9.22 15.55 -22.60
CA ARG A 459 10.14 16.18 -23.55
C ARG A 459 10.61 17.53 -23.05
N VAL A 460 11.92 17.75 -23.09
CA VAL A 460 12.57 19.03 -22.78
C VAL A 460 13.16 19.62 -24.05
N ILE A 461 12.82 20.87 -24.36
CA ILE A 461 13.34 21.61 -25.50
C ILE A 461 14.08 22.82 -24.97
N ARG A 462 15.39 22.89 -25.19
CA ARG A 462 16.23 24.02 -24.78
C ARG A 462 16.43 24.94 -25.94
N THR A 463 16.33 26.26 -25.71
CA THR A 463 16.49 27.31 -26.70
C THR A 463 16.86 28.64 -26.01
N ARG A 464 16.92 29.71 -26.77
CA ARG A 464 17.06 31.11 -26.29
C ARG A 464 15.74 31.87 -26.46
N LEU A 465 15.60 32.93 -25.70
CA LEU A 465 14.36 33.72 -25.72
C LEU A 465 14.07 34.28 -27.13
N SER A 466 15.11 34.71 -27.88
CA SER A 466 15.00 35.17 -29.26
C SER A 466 14.38 34.14 -30.22
N ASP A 467 14.70 32.88 -30.02
CA ASP A 467 14.33 31.79 -30.94
C ASP A 467 13.04 31.08 -30.53
N LEU A 468 12.51 31.38 -29.37
CA LEU A 468 11.42 30.66 -28.72
C LEU A 468 10.17 30.52 -29.59
N VAL A 469 9.76 31.57 -30.30
CA VAL A 469 8.58 31.53 -31.20
C VAL A 469 8.85 30.64 -32.40
N ASP A 470 10.02 30.78 -33.03
CA ASP A 470 10.40 29.97 -34.19
C ASP A 470 10.46 28.47 -33.83
N VAL A 471 11.00 28.17 -32.66
CA VAL A 471 11.07 26.79 -32.14
C VAL A 471 9.67 26.24 -31.88
N CYS A 472 8.77 27.00 -31.24
CA CYS A 472 7.39 26.60 -31.03
C CYS A 472 6.62 26.36 -32.33
N ASN A 473 6.96 27.10 -33.43
CA ASN A 473 6.35 26.90 -34.73
C ASN A 473 6.89 25.66 -35.47
N LYS A 474 8.17 25.30 -35.23
CA LYS A 474 8.81 24.16 -35.86
C LYS A 474 8.47 22.80 -35.20
N ILE A 475 8.08 22.84 -33.94
CA ILE A 475 7.88 21.64 -33.14
C ILE A 475 6.39 21.47 -32.80
N GLU A 476 5.82 20.30 -33.08
CA GLU A 476 4.47 19.99 -32.65
C GLU A 476 4.39 19.96 -31.11
N SER A 477 3.50 20.77 -30.52
CA SER A 477 3.34 20.88 -29.07
C SER A 477 2.65 19.66 -28.47
N ARG A 478 3.18 19.15 -27.35
CA ARG A 478 2.64 18.03 -26.55
C ARG A 478 2.10 18.54 -25.20
N PRO A 479 0.87 19.05 -25.13
CA PRO A 479 0.31 19.55 -23.87
C PRO A 479 0.04 18.39 -22.88
N PRO A 480 0.07 18.68 -21.56
CA PRO A 480 0.39 19.95 -20.93
C PRO A 480 1.88 20.28 -20.95
N GLY A 481 2.20 21.58 -21.01
CA GLY A 481 3.60 22.02 -20.98
C GLY A 481 3.75 23.41 -20.37
N LEU A 482 4.99 23.76 -20.02
CA LEU A 482 5.37 25.02 -19.41
C LEU A 482 6.69 25.53 -20.01
N ILE A 483 6.97 26.81 -19.77
CA ILE A 483 8.20 27.47 -20.19
C ILE A 483 8.95 27.90 -18.95
N VAL A 484 10.24 27.54 -18.86
CA VAL A 484 11.18 28.00 -17.83
C VAL A 484 12.18 28.95 -18.48
N THR A 485 12.46 30.07 -17.86
CA THR A 485 13.46 31.02 -18.39
C THR A 485 14.28 31.65 -17.27
N GLY A 486 15.53 31.90 -17.56
CA GLY A 486 16.51 32.43 -16.63
C GLY A 486 17.85 31.72 -16.75
N TRP A 487 18.90 32.31 -16.19
CA TRP A 487 20.27 31.77 -16.27
C TRP A 487 20.41 30.40 -15.57
N ALA A 488 19.47 30.03 -14.70
CA ALA A 488 19.43 28.71 -14.10
C ALA A 488 19.23 27.59 -15.13
N CYS A 489 18.66 27.87 -16.29
CA CYS A 489 18.49 26.89 -17.37
C CYS A 489 19.83 26.37 -17.91
N ASP A 490 20.89 27.15 -17.83
CA ASP A 490 22.22 26.81 -18.37
C ASP A 490 23.18 26.21 -17.32
N VAL A 491 22.78 26.06 -16.06
CA VAL A 491 23.69 25.63 -14.98
C VAL A 491 24.27 24.23 -15.22
N TYR A 492 23.44 23.27 -15.62
CA TYR A 492 23.89 21.89 -15.84
C TYR A 492 24.03 21.51 -17.32
N SER A 493 23.34 22.21 -18.20
CA SER A 493 23.33 21.90 -19.63
C SER A 493 23.13 23.18 -20.42
N LYS A 494 24.22 23.69 -20.98
CA LYS A 494 24.23 24.89 -21.84
C LYS A 494 23.98 24.48 -23.29
N LEU A 495 23.20 25.31 -24.01
CA LEU A 495 23.07 25.22 -25.45
C LEU A 495 24.35 25.76 -26.11
N ASN A 496 24.87 25.11 -27.16
CA ASN A 496 26.03 25.62 -27.90
C ASN A 496 25.67 26.90 -28.66
N ASP A 497 26.66 27.71 -28.99
CA ASP A 497 26.42 29.01 -29.63
C ASP A 497 25.89 28.87 -31.07
N ASP A 498 26.15 27.75 -31.73
CA ASP A 498 25.68 27.37 -33.08
C ASP A 498 24.33 26.60 -33.08
N GLU A 499 23.84 26.20 -31.91
CA GLU A 499 22.57 25.49 -31.78
C GLU A 499 21.40 26.47 -31.58
N GLN A 500 20.40 26.43 -32.44
CA GLN A 500 19.15 27.17 -32.25
C GLN A 500 18.29 26.54 -31.14
N PHE A 501 18.23 25.21 -31.09
CA PHE A 501 17.52 24.44 -30.05
C PHE A 501 18.05 23.02 -29.95
N ARG A 502 17.82 22.40 -28.78
CA ARG A 502 18.10 20.99 -28.50
C ARG A 502 16.88 20.33 -27.89
N ILE A 503 16.50 19.16 -28.42
CA ILE A 503 15.42 18.33 -27.88
C ILE A 503 16.06 17.18 -27.09
N ILE A 504 15.54 16.98 -25.87
CA ILE A 504 15.89 15.87 -25.01
C ILE A 504 14.59 15.15 -24.67
N GLU A 505 14.46 13.92 -25.11
CA GLU A 505 13.33 13.06 -24.73
C GLU A 505 13.77 12.20 -23.57
N THR A 506 13.22 12.48 -22.38
CA THR A 506 13.61 11.81 -21.12
C THR A 506 12.70 10.64 -20.75
N GLY A 507 11.72 10.31 -21.60
CA GLY A 507 10.64 9.35 -21.37
C GLY A 507 11.02 7.89 -21.17
N GLN A 508 12.29 7.59 -20.87
CA GLN A 508 12.75 6.26 -20.44
C GLN A 508 13.52 6.31 -19.12
N LEU A 509 13.04 7.07 -18.15
CA LEU A 509 13.33 6.70 -16.77
C LEU A 509 12.60 5.37 -16.54
N ASP A 510 13.37 4.35 -16.13
CA ASP A 510 12.92 2.99 -15.87
C ASP A 510 11.76 2.95 -14.86
N ASP A 511 10.57 3.34 -15.32
CA ASP A 511 9.34 3.35 -14.52
C ASP A 511 8.92 1.94 -14.11
N THR A 512 9.46 0.90 -14.76
CA THR A 512 9.14 -0.48 -14.44
C THR A 512 9.55 -0.89 -13.03
N ASN A 513 10.70 -0.43 -12.53
CA ASN A 513 11.12 -0.71 -11.16
C ASN A 513 10.43 0.20 -10.13
N THR A 514 10.18 1.46 -10.48
CA THR A 514 9.51 2.42 -9.59
C THR A 514 8.03 2.09 -9.43
N ASN A 515 7.35 1.66 -10.50
CA ASN A 515 5.95 1.24 -10.45
C ASN A 515 5.76 -0.06 -9.65
N VAL A 516 6.66 -1.03 -9.77
CA VAL A 516 6.60 -2.27 -8.97
C VAL A 516 6.84 -2.00 -7.47
N GLU A 517 7.67 -1.03 -7.11
CA GLU A 517 7.86 -0.63 -5.71
C GLU A 517 6.69 0.22 -5.19
N LEU A 518 6.10 1.07 -6.02
CA LEU A 518 4.93 1.87 -5.68
C LEU A 518 3.67 1.01 -5.57
N GLU A 519 3.49 -0.01 -6.40
CA GLU A 519 2.43 -1.01 -6.21
C GLU A 519 2.56 -1.72 -4.86
N LYS A 520 3.78 -1.95 -4.38
CA LYS A 520 4.03 -2.46 -3.02
C LYS A 520 3.65 -1.45 -1.95
N ILE A 521 3.94 -0.16 -2.15
CA ILE A 521 3.55 0.92 -1.21
C ILE A 521 2.03 1.10 -1.21
N VAL A 522 1.41 1.09 -2.38
CA VAL A 522 -0.06 1.14 -2.54
C VAL A 522 -0.72 -0.07 -1.87
N THR A 523 -0.11 -1.25 -1.97
CA THR A 523 -0.59 -2.47 -1.30
C THR A 523 -0.38 -2.41 0.23
N LEU A 524 0.63 -1.68 0.71
CA LEU A 524 0.88 -1.46 2.15
C LEU A 524 -0.03 -0.39 2.76
N VAL A 525 -0.61 0.48 1.94
CA VAL A 525 -1.54 1.54 2.37
C VAL A 525 -3.01 1.08 2.22
N LYS A 526 -3.25 0.03 1.43
CA LYS A 526 -4.51 -0.74 1.39
C LYS A 526 -4.59 -1.67 2.59
#